data_b2172422bd2e614add92f3006fc227bb
#
_entry.id   b2172422bd2e614add92f3006fc227bb
#
_cell.length_a   1.000
_cell.length_b   1.000
_cell.length_c   1.000
_cell.angle_alpha   90.00
_cell.angle_beta   90.00
_cell.angle_gamma   90.00
#
_symmetry.space_group_name_H-M   'P 1'
#
loop_
_entity.id
_entity.type
_entity.pdbx_description
1 polymer ?
#
loop_
_entity_poly.entity_id
_entity_poly.type
_entity_poly.pdbx_seq_one_letter_code
_entity_poly.pdbx_strand_id
1 'polypeptide(L)'
;MLLVAVSMCGYSQGRVDGFLKVKGNLDAAFSFSREENTSYFAGREKINFSRRTKSYNSFLAYGITNNFDVNLSLPYVDVNGVEKDFQDYSIFLKYKIHSFSIQKINIDVILAGGFSNNFSEYQVNGGNAIGQQAKAFDFRPVFQLNLGGGFFTTLQGGYTYRLDPVPSSIPFTIKVGLAKAKYYLDVWYDFQHGIDGFDYRGTPAPPSFRELGVSYNKVGGTFYVPLLKRLGAFVGAGYTISGRNIPHGLGINAGIVLKHFKKKKVNE
;
A
#
# COMPACT_ATOMS: atom_id res chain seq x y z
N MET A 1 15.04 6.71 21.78
CA MET A 1 14.61 5.34 21.38
C MET A 1 13.94 5.46 20.04
N LEU A 2 14.60 5.00 18.97
CA LEU A 2 14.10 5.22 17.60
C LEU A 2 13.07 4.14 17.28
N LEU A 3 11.79 4.54 17.20
CA LEU A 3 10.73 3.68 16.69
C LEU A 3 10.85 3.62 15.17
N VAL A 4 11.28 2.49 14.64
CA VAL A 4 11.35 2.27 13.19
C VAL A 4 10.10 1.49 12.81
N ALA A 5 9.10 2.19 12.30
CA ALA A 5 7.95 1.57 11.66
C ALA A 5 8.31 1.16 10.23
N VAL A 6 7.91 -0.02 9.87
CA VAL A 6 8.10 -0.58 8.54
C VAL A 6 6.87 -0.31 7.72
N SER A 7 7.01 0.56 6.73
CA SER A 7 5.97 0.73 5.72
C SER A 7 5.93 -0.50 4.84
N MET A 8 4.80 -1.14 4.80
CA MET A 8 4.62 -2.33 4.00
C MET A 8 3.63 -2.06 2.88
N CYS A 9 4.10 -2.16 1.66
CA CYS A 9 3.25 -2.20 0.48
C CYS A 9 2.77 -3.64 0.25
N GLY A 10 1.71 -4.03 0.94
CA GLY A 10 0.85 -5.11 0.50
C GLY A 10 -0.33 -4.52 -0.27
N TYR A 11 -0.97 -5.25 -1.12
CA TYR A 11 -2.09 -4.84 -1.99
C TYR A 11 -3.28 -4.16 -1.29
N SER A 12 -3.26 -4.07 0.03
CA SER A 12 -4.36 -3.55 0.83
C SER A 12 -3.94 -2.52 1.89
N GLN A 13 -2.66 -2.22 2.01
CA GLN A 13 -2.22 -1.12 2.86
C GLN A 13 -2.12 0.11 1.99
N GLY A 14 -2.76 1.20 2.36
CA GLY A 14 -2.58 2.46 1.67
C GLY A 14 -1.10 2.70 1.38
N ARG A 15 -0.76 3.16 0.17
CA ARG A 15 0.61 3.27 -0.36
C ARG A 15 1.57 4.11 0.50
N VAL A 16 1.06 4.70 1.58
CA VAL A 16 1.79 5.59 2.48
C VAL A 16 1.46 5.25 3.92
N ASP A 17 2.43 5.33 4.81
CA ASP A 17 2.20 5.31 6.25
C ASP A 17 2.62 6.63 6.91
N GLY A 18 2.27 6.79 8.19
CA GLY A 18 2.59 7.99 8.97
C GLY A 18 4.00 8.03 9.57
N PHE A 19 4.82 7.01 9.35
CA PHE A 19 6.18 6.96 9.91
C PHE A 19 7.21 7.44 8.90
N LEU A 20 8.04 8.42 9.29
CA LEU A 20 9.13 8.90 8.46
C LEU A 20 10.45 8.26 8.84
N LYS A 21 11.33 8.12 7.85
CA LYS A 21 12.70 7.66 8.07
C LYS A 21 13.56 8.81 8.57
N VAL A 22 14.47 8.50 9.49
CA VAL A 22 15.50 9.46 9.90
C VAL A 22 16.46 9.71 8.75
N LYS A 23 16.98 10.93 8.65
CA LYS A 23 17.95 11.35 7.62
C LYS A 23 19.07 10.34 7.40
N GLY A 24 19.17 9.85 6.17
CA GLY A 24 20.21 8.91 5.73
C GLY A 24 19.94 7.45 6.12
N ASN A 25 18.81 7.13 6.76
CA ASN A 25 18.40 5.75 6.98
C ASN A 25 17.65 5.21 5.75
N LEU A 26 17.89 3.94 5.44
CA LEU A 26 17.25 3.22 4.36
C LEU A 26 16.65 1.92 4.90
N ASP A 27 15.40 1.66 4.55
CA ASP A 27 14.78 0.36 4.69
C ASP A 27 14.52 -0.22 3.30
N ALA A 28 14.94 -1.46 3.08
CA ALA A 28 14.61 -2.24 1.90
C ALA A 28 13.77 -3.44 2.32
N ALA A 29 12.59 -3.60 1.74
CA ALA A 29 11.71 -4.74 2.02
C ALA A 29 11.48 -5.56 0.77
N PHE A 30 11.49 -6.88 0.94
CA PHE A 30 11.12 -7.85 -0.08
C PHE A 30 10.01 -8.73 0.46
N SER A 31 8.94 -8.87 -0.28
CA SER A 31 7.79 -9.65 0.15
C SER A 31 7.19 -10.51 -0.95
N PHE A 32 6.60 -11.59 -0.52
CA PHE A 32 5.74 -12.45 -1.31
C PHE A 32 4.30 -12.32 -0.80
N SER A 33 3.33 -12.22 -1.71
CA SER A 33 1.91 -12.31 -1.39
C SER A 33 1.20 -13.32 -2.29
N ARG A 34 0.13 -13.90 -1.75
CA ARG A 34 -0.74 -14.83 -2.46
C ARG A 34 -2.19 -14.53 -2.11
N GLU A 35 -2.99 -14.35 -3.14
CA GLU A 35 -4.44 -14.24 -3.04
C GLU A 35 -5.07 -15.39 -3.84
N GLU A 36 -6.00 -16.11 -3.24
CA GLU A 36 -6.82 -17.12 -3.89
C GLU A 36 -8.28 -16.73 -3.75
N ASN A 37 -8.87 -16.32 -4.84
CA ASN A 37 -10.23 -15.84 -4.90
C ASN A 37 -11.08 -16.81 -5.73
N THR A 38 -12.23 -17.21 -5.20
CA THR A 38 -13.24 -18.03 -5.90
C THR A 38 -14.40 -17.20 -6.41
N SER A 39 -14.38 -15.91 -6.11
CA SER A 39 -15.43 -14.97 -6.52
C SER A 39 -14.86 -13.60 -6.83
N TYR A 40 -15.65 -12.83 -7.57
CA TYR A 40 -15.32 -11.50 -8.07
C TYR A 40 -16.56 -10.62 -8.02
N PHE A 41 -16.41 -9.37 -7.65
CA PHE A 41 -17.45 -8.37 -7.81
C PHE A 41 -17.41 -7.81 -9.23
N ALA A 42 -18.30 -8.26 -10.10
CA ALA A 42 -18.51 -7.72 -11.45
C ALA A 42 -19.50 -6.55 -11.37
N GLY A 43 -19.00 -5.32 -11.45
CA GLY A 43 -19.76 -4.21 -10.89
C GLY A 43 -19.94 -4.45 -9.39
N ARG A 44 -21.16 -4.42 -8.89
CA ARG A 44 -21.50 -4.72 -7.48
C ARG A 44 -22.02 -6.14 -7.28
N GLU A 45 -22.23 -6.89 -8.35
CA GLU A 45 -22.74 -8.24 -8.29
C GLU A 45 -21.59 -9.23 -8.05
N LYS A 46 -21.78 -10.14 -7.11
CA LYS A 46 -20.80 -11.19 -6.82
C LYS A 46 -21.01 -12.37 -7.73
N ILE A 47 -20.00 -12.70 -8.52
CA ILE A 47 -20.01 -13.83 -9.44
C ILE A 47 -18.95 -14.87 -9.05
N ASN A 48 -19.15 -16.11 -9.47
CA ASN A 48 -18.14 -17.14 -9.36
C ASN A 48 -17.05 -16.89 -10.41
N PHE A 49 -15.83 -16.65 -9.95
CA PHE A 49 -14.69 -16.40 -10.79
C PHE A 49 -13.42 -16.74 -10.03
N SER A 50 -12.75 -17.80 -10.47
CA SER A 50 -11.54 -18.26 -9.81
C SER A 50 -10.33 -17.48 -10.31
N ARG A 51 -9.58 -16.87 -9.37
CA ARG A 51 -8.37 -16.12 -9.68
C ARG A 51 -7.34 -16.30 -8.56
N ARG A 52 -6.15 -16.76 -8.96
CA ARG A 52 -5.00 -16.82 -8.07
C ARG A 52 -3.99 -15.78 -8.49
N THR A 53 -3.63 -14.90 -7.58
CA THR A 53 -2.59 -13.89 -7.81
C THR A 53 -1.44 -14.12 -6.83
N LYS A 54 -0.22 -14.20 -7.36
CA LYS A 54 1.02 -14.15 -6.58
C LYS A 54 1.72 -12.84 -6.89
N SER A 55 2.34 -12.22 -5.90
CA SER A 55 3.10 -11.00 -6.11
C SER A 55 4.41 -11.03 -5.33
N TYR A 56 5.46 -10.56 -5.95
CA TYR A 56 6.79 -10.36 -5.36
C TYR A 56 7.06 -8.87 -5.36
N ASN A 57 7.09 -8.25 -4.18
CA ASN A 57 7.25 -6.82 -4.06
C ASN A 57 8.64 -6.44 -3.58
N SER A 58 9.26 -5.49 -4.28
CA SER A 58 10.43 -4.76 -3.85
C SER A 58 10.01 -3.38 -3.37
N PHE A 59 10.41 -3.00 -2.17
CA PHE A 59 10.09 -1.71 -1.58
C PHE A 59 11.32 -1.09 -0.94
N LEU A 60 11.49 0.23 -1.15
CA LEU A 60 12.55 1.03 -0.55
C LEU A 60 11.95 2.26 0.12
N ALA A 61 12.44 2.60 1.32
CA ALA A 61 12.12 3.86 1.99
C ALA A 61 13.40 4.53 2.48
N TYR A 62 13.66 5.76 2.03
CA TYR A 62 14.87 6.51 2.34
C TYR A 62 14.55 7.88 2.95
N GLY A 63 15.17 8.17 4.10
CA GLY A 63 15.06 9.48 4.76
C GLY A 63 16.02 10.49 4.14
N ILE A 64 15.50 11.44 3.40
CA ILE A 64 16.27 12.55 2.83
C ILE A 64 16.63 13.55 3.93
N THR A 65 15.63 13.90 4.74
CA THR A 65 15.79 14.67 5.98
C THR A 65 15.04 13.99 7.12
N ASN A 66 14.97 14.58 8.31
CA ASN A 66 14.15 14.04 9.40
C ASN A 66 12.63 14.26 9.19
N ASN A 67 12.27 15.14 8.26
CA ASN A 67 10.88 15.48 7.95
C ASN A 67 10.48 15.13 6.52
N PHE A 68 11.40 14.58 5.73
CA PHE A 68 11.16 14.29 4.33
C PHE A 68 11.77 12.94 3.95
N ASP A 69 10.95 12.04 3.44
CA ASP A 69 11.39 10.76 2.91
C ASP A 69 10.78 10.46 1.53
N VAL A 70 11.40 9.48 0.85
CA VAL A 70 10.95 8.93 -0.43
C VAL A 70 10.73 7.43 -0.27
N ASN A 71 9.63 6.95 -0.83
CA ASN A 71 9.28 5.55 -0.90
C ASN A 71 9.18 5.12 -2.37
N LEU A 72 9.76 3.97 -2.70
CA LEU A 72 9.71 3.35 -4.03
C LEU A 72 9.12 1.96 -3.90
N SER A 73 8.29 1.55 -4.86
CA SER A 73 7.74 0.19 -4.90
C SER A 73 7.68 -0.31 -6.34
N LEU A 74 8.04 -1.58 -6.51
CA LEU A 74 7.95 -2.29 -7.80
C LEU A 74 7.48 -3.73 -7.55
N PRO A 75 6.24 -4.08 -7.90
CA PRO A 75 5.72 -5.44 -7.82
C PRO A 75 5.96 -6.22 -9.12
N TYR A 76 6.30 -7.50 -8.99
CA TYR A 76 6.22 -8.51 -10.04
C TYR A 76 5.04 -9.42 -9.74
N VAL A 77 4.13 -9.61 -10.68
CA VAL A 77 2.83 -10.26 -10.49
C VAL A 77 2.68 -11.46 -11.40
N ASP A 78 2.19 -12.57 -10.84
CA ASP A 78 1.81 -13.80 -11.54
C ASP A 78 0.32 -14.06 -11.34
N VAL A 79 -0.46 -14.03 -12.40
CA VAL A 79 -1.90 -14.30 -12.40
C VAL A 79 -2.17 -15.67 -13.02
N ASN A 80 -2.69 -16.57 -12.22
CA ASN A 80 -3.06 -17.94 -12.58
C ASN A 80 -1.91 -18.80 -13.15
N GLY A 81 -0.66 -18.34 -13.06
CA GLY A 81 0.48 -18.98 -13.74
C GLY A 81 0.57 -18.69 -15.24
N VAL A 82 -0.36 -17.93 -15.78
CA VAL A 82 -0.51 -17.63 -17.22
C VAL A 82 0.18 -16.32 -17.57
N GLU A 83 -0.23 -15.23 -16.92
CA GLU A 83 0.35 -13.91 -17.16
C GLU A 83 1.30 -13.54 -16.01
N LYS A 84 2.52 -13.12 -16.37
CA LYS A 84 3.56 -12.78 -15.40
C LYS A 84 4.36 -11.59 -15.90
N ASP A 85 4.37 -10.51 -15.11
CA ASP A 85 5.13 -9.32 -15.49
C ASP A 85 5.36 -8.39 -14.30
N PHE A 86 6.24 -7.40 -14.49
CA PHE A 86 6.31 -6.24 -13.60
C PHE A 86 5.08 -5.37 -13.78
N GLN A 87 4.46 -5.00 -12.67
CA GLN A 87 3.29 -4.13 -12.65
C GLN A 87 3.71 -2.65 -12.58
N ASP A 88 2.80 -1.79 -12.14
CA ASP A 88 3.04 -0.37 -12.01
C ASP A 88 4.04 -0.10 -10.88
N TYR A 89 5.14 0.58 -11.18
CA TYR A 89 6.00 1.13 -10.12
C TYR A 89 5.34 2.34 -9.49
N SER A 90 5.73 2.65 -8.27
CA SER A 90 5.28 3.86 -7.60
C SER A 90 6.41 4.56 -6.84
N ILE A 91 6.35 5.88 -6.84
CA ILE A 91 7.24 6.77 -6.10
C ILE A 91 6.36 7.67 -5.24
N PHE A 92 6.61 7.69 -3.94
CA PHE A 92 5.94 8.60 -3.00
C PHE A 92 6.95 9.46 -2.27
N LEU A 93 6.67 10.75 -2.20
CA LEU A 93 7.36 11.72 -1.39
C LEU A 93 6.49 12.04 -0.19
N LYS A 94 7.03 11.97 1.04
CA LYS A 94 6.32 12.32 2.26
C LYS A 94 7.03 13.46 2.96
N TYR A 95 6.30 14.51 3.27
CA TYR A 95 6.81 15.67 3.99
C TYR A 95 5.97 15.93 5.24
N LYS A 96 6.63 15.91 6.40
CA LYS A 96 6.01 16.29 7.65
C LYS A 96 5.94 17.82 7.75
N ILE A 97 4.72 18.34 7.63
CA ILE A 97 4.43 19.77 7.65
C ILE A 97 4.53 20.31 9.08
N HIS A 98 3.93 19.59 10.02
CA HIS A 98 3.81 20.04 11.39
C HIS A 98 3.76 18.87 12.37
N SER A 99 4.22 19.13 13.60
CA SER A 99 4.04 18.22 14.73
C SER A 99 3.56 19.03 15.92
N PHE A 100 2.52 18.55 16.57
CA PHE A 100 2.01 19.17 17.80
C PHE A 100 1.60 18.09 18.80
N SER A 101 1.52 18.49 20.07
CA SER A 101 1.16 17.59 21.15
C SER A 101 -0.06 18.12 21.88
N ILE A 102 -1.02 17.25 22.10
CA ILE A 102 -2.19 17.50 22.94
C ILE A 102 -2.11 16.51 24.10
N GLN A 103 -1.83 17.00 25.31
CA GLN A 103 -1.58 16.16 26.48
C GLN A 103 -0.46 15.12 26.22
N LYS A 104 -0.80 13.82 26.15
CA LYS A 104 0.14 12.70 25.91
C LYS A 104 0.14 12.21 24.46
N ILE A 105 -0.65 12.84 23.58
CA ILE A 105 -0.78 12.46 22.17
C ILE A 105 0.11 13.37 21.34
N ASN A 106 1.03 12.79 20.58
CA ASN A 106 1.79 13.51 19.57
C ASN A 106 1.16 13.27 18.21
N ILE A 107 0.88 14.34 17.50
CA ILE A 107 0.22 14.31 16.18
C ILE A 107 1.19 14.88 15.15
N ASP A 108 1.55 14.06 14.16
CA ASP A 108 2.30 14.50 13.00
C ASP A 108 1.33 14.68 11.82
N VAL A 109 1.38 15.84 11.20
CA VAL A 109 0.66 16.17 9.97
C VAL A 109 1.63 16.03 8.81
N ILE A 110 1.36 15.11 7.91
CA ILE A 110 2.22 14.74 6.80
C ILE A 110 1.45 14.93 5.50
N LEU A 111 2.10 15.49 4.51
CA LEU A 111 1.61 15.53 3.14
C LEU A 111 2.40 14.53 2.31
N ALA A 112 1.70 13.66 1.59
CA ALA A 112 2.31 12.73 0.66
C ALA A 112 1.84 13.00 -0.75
N GLY A 113 2.79 13.05 -1.68
CA GLY A 113 2.55 13.11 -3.11
C GLY A 113 3.15 11.88 -3.80
N GLY A 114 2.41 11.26 -4.70
CA GLY A 114 2.81 10.04 -5.38
C GLY A 114 2.70 10.14 -6.89
N PHE A 115 3.53 9.37 -7.56
CA PHE A 115 3.45 9.09 -8.99
C PHE A 115 3.56 7.59 -9.21
N SER A 116 2.73 7.04 -10.10
CA SER A 116 2.84 5.66 -10.56
C SER A 116 2.64 5.56 -12.06
N ASN A 117 3.34 4.61 -12.66
CA ASN A 117 3.22 4.28 -14.08
C ASN A 117 3.54 2.80 -14.27
N ASN A 118 3.09 2.22 -15.40
CA ASN A 118 3.47 0.86 -15.74
C ASN A 118 4.99 0.77 -15.97
N PHE A 119 5.58 -0.32 -15.47
CA PHE A 119 7.01 -0.61 -15.71
C PHE A 119 7.18 -1.39 -17.00
N SER A 120 6.22 -2.24 -17.35
CA SER A 120 6.18 -3.06 -18.57
C SER A 120 4.80 -3.01 -19.21
N GLU A 121 4.69 -3.47 -20.45
CA GLU A 121 3.45 -3.60 -21.22
C GLU A 121 2.75 -4.93 -20.88
N TYR A 122 2.23 -5.03 -19.67
CA TYR A 122 1.56 -6.23 -19.19
C TYR A 122 0.11 -6.35 -19.69
N GLN A 123 -0.48 -7.55 -19.57
CA GLN A 123 -1.86 -7.84 -19.99
C GLN A 123 -2.88 -7.06 -19.14
N VAL A 124 -3.76 -6.31 -19.83
CA VAL A 124 -4.80 -5.47 -19.21
C VAL A 124 -6.24 -5.99 -19.38
N ASN A 125 -6.44 -6.94 -20.31
CA ASN A 125 -7.77 -7.45 -20.61
C ASN A 125 -7.94 -8.91 -20.18
N GLY A 126 -9.20 -9.30 -19.92
CA GLY A 126 -9.57 -10.67 -19.58
C GLY A 126 -9.31 -11.05 -18.12
N GLY A 127 -9.61 -12.29 -17.78
CA GLY A 127 -9.53 -12.80 -16.42
C GLY A 127 -8.12 -12.88 -15.83
N ASN A 128 -7.10 -12.86 -16.68
CA ASN A 128 -5.70 -12.88 -16.27
C ASN A 128 -5.03 -11.50 -16.31
N ALA A 129 -5.79 -10.41 -16.51
CA ALA A 129 -5.25 -9.06 -16.49
C ALA A 129 -4.43 -8.81 -15.22
N ILE A 130 -3.20 -8.29 -15.35
CA ILE A 130 -2.31 -7.99 -14.23
C ILE A 130 -2.75 -6.71 -13.53
N GLY A 131 -3.17 -5.70 -14.30
CA GLY A 131 -3.61 -4.40 -13.79
C GLY A 131 -4.25 -3.55 -14.89
N GLN A 132 -4.30 -2.24 -14.68
CA GLN A 132 -4.91 -1.29 -15.62
C GLN A 132 -3.88 -0.46 -16.41
N GLN A 133 -2.57 -0.62 -16.16
CA GLN A 133 -1.49 0.22 -16.72
C GLN A 133 -1.78 1.71 -16.49
N ALA A 134 -2.13 2.05 -15.25
CA ALA A 134 -2.55 3.39 -14.90
C ALA A 134 -1.36 4.31 -14.66
N LYS A 135 -1.24 5.38 -15.47
CA LYS A 135 -0.40 6.50 -15.09
C LYS A 135 -1.18 7.39 -14.11
N ALA A 136 -0.68 7.53 -12.90
CA ALA A 136 -1.43 8.18 -11.83
C ALA A 136 -0.58 9.13 -10.97
N PHE A 137 -1.26 10.16 -10.47
CA PHE A 137 -0.76 11.09 -9.47
C PHE A 137 -1.61 10.97 -8.21
N ASP A 138 -0.96 10.78 -7.07
CA ASP A 138 -1.60 10.65 -5.77
C ASP A 138 -1.33 11.90 -4.92
N PHE A 139 -2.34 12.37 -4.22
CA PHE A 139 -2.24 13.38 -3.19
C PHE A 139 -2.90 12.87 -1.92
N ARG A 140 -2.15 12.83 -0.80
CA ARG A 140 -2.62 12.21 0.45
C ARG A 140 -2.17 13.00 1.68
N PRO A 141 -3.04 13.76 2.35
CA PRO A 141 -2.86 14.12 3.74
C PRO A 141 -2.86 12.88 4.64
N VAL A 142 -1.92 12.86 5.58
CA VAL A 142 -1.75 11.77 6.55
C VAL A 142 -1.62 12.36 7.94
N PHE A 143 -2.40 11.86 8.88
CA PHE A 143 -2.33 12.21 10.29
C PHE A 143 -1.82 10.99 11.06
N GLN A 144 -0.66 11.13 11.68
CA GLN A 144 -0.06 10.10 12.52
C GLN A 144 -0.22 10.50 14.00
N LEU A 145 -1.03 9.76 14.72
CA LEU A 145 -1.27 9.97 16.15
C LEU A 145 -0.46 8.95 16.95
N ASN A 146 0.44 9.42 17.80
CA ASN A 146 1.21 8.58 18.71
C ASN A 146 0.65 8.75 20.12
N LEU A 147 -0.05 7.72 20.61
CA LEU A 147 -0.86 7.76 21.84
C LEU A 147 -0.08 7.43 23.12
N GLY A 148 1.23 7.24 22.99
CA GLY A 148 2.08 6.78 24.10
C GLY A 148 2.08 5.24 24.25
N GLY A 149 3.02 4.74 25.07
CA GLY A 149 3.15 3.29 25.25
C GLY A 149 3.40 2.48 23.96
N GLY A 150 3.69 3.14 22.83
CA GLY A 150 3.86 2.53 21.50
C GLY A 150 2.55 2.39 20.71
N PHE A 151 1.40 2.74 21.27
CA PHE A 151 0.14 2.77 20.51
C PHE A 151 0.13 3.92 19.51
N PHE A 152 -0.42 3.67 18.34
CA PHE A 152 -0.56 4.66 17.30
C PHE A 152 -1.84 4.48 16.49
N THR A 153 -2.26 5.56 15.85
CA THR A 153 -3.29 5.56 14.82
C THR A 153 -2.79 6.37 13.63
N THR A 154 -2.95 5.83 12.42
CA THR A 154 -2.70 6.55 11.16
C THR A 154 -4.01 6.74 10.43
N LEU A 155 -4.34 7.96 10.08
CA LEU A 155 -5.45 8.31 9.21
C LEU A 155 -4.88 8.88 7.92
N GLN A 156 -5.29 8.38 6.78
CA GLN A 156 -4.95 8.95 5.49
C GLN A 156 -6.15 8.93 4.56
N GLY A 157 -6.26 9.94 3.75
CA GLY A 157 -7.25 10.03 2.70
C GLY A 157 -6.68 10.85 1.56
N GLY A 158 -7.38 10.97 0.44
CA GLY A 158 -6.87 11.80 -0.63
C GLY A 158 -7.54 11.56 -1.97
N TYR A 159 -6.82 11.90 -3.02
CA TYR A 159 -7.26 11.78 -4.39
C TYR A 159 -6.18 11.14 -5.25
N THR A 160 -6.55 10.14 -6.03
CA THR A 160 -5.69 9.54 -7.06
C THR A 160 -6.23 9.95 -8.43
N TYR A 161 -5.55 10.91 -9.05
CA TYR A 161 -5.81 11.30 -10.43
C TYR A 161 -5.15 10.28 -11.36
N ARG A 162 -5.93 9.65 -12.23
CA ARG A 162 -5.44 8.74 -13.26
C ARG A 162 -5.66 9.34 -14.62
N LEU A 163 -4.69 9.15 -15.52
CA LEU A 163 -4.84 9.57 -16.91
C LEU A 163 -5.77 8.60 -17.64
N ASP A 164 -6.51 9.16 -18.58
CA ASP A 164 -7.40 8.40 -19.45
C ASP A 164 -6.70 7.17 -20.08
N PRO A 165 -7.42 6.05 -20.21
CA PRO A 165 -8.85 5.85 -19.95
C PRO A 165 -9.15 5.31 -18.53
N VAL A 166 -8.21 5.35 -17.59
CA VAL A 166 -8.36 4.72 -16.27
C VAL A 166 -9.09 5.66 -15.30
N PRO A 167 -10.21 5.24 -14.67
CA PRO A 167 -10.97 6.07 -13.75
C PRO A 167 -10.17 6.49 -12.52
N SER A 168 -10.30 7.76 -12.13
CA SER A 168 -9.75 8.31 -10.89
C SER A 168 -10.40 7.73 -9.64
N SER A 169 -9.84 7.96 -8.45
CA SER A 169 -10.42 7.42 -7.22
C SER A 169 -10.11 8.28 -5.98
N ILE A 170 -10.94 8.07 -4.95
CA ILE A 170 -10.77 8.63 -3.60
C ILE A 170 -10.40 7.48 -2.66
N PRO A 171 -9.13 7.35 -2.27
CA PRO A 171 -8.69 6.39 -1.27
C PRO A 171 -8.83 6.95 0.14
N PHE A 172 -9.05 6.05 1.10
CA PHE A 172 -9.01 6.33 2.52
C PHE A 172 -8.50 5.10 3.27
N THR A 173 -7.63 5.31 4.27
CA THR A 173 -7.15 4.23 5.13
C THR A 173 -7.11 4.70 6.58
N ILE A 174 -7.60 3.85 7.48
CA ILE A 174 -7.35 3.97 8.91
C ILE A 174 -6.53 2.75 9.37
N LYS A 175 -5.52 3.01 10.18
CA LYS A 175 -4.67 1.98 10.76
C LYS A 175 -4.50 2.27 12.24
N VAL A 176 -4.67 1.25 13.07
CA VAL A 176 -4.39 1.29 14.51
C VAL A 176 -3.41 0.19 14.85
N GLY A 177 -2.49 0.47 15.77
CA GLY A 177 -1.47 -0.52 16.06
C GLY A 177 -0.62 -0.22 17.27
N LEU A 178 0.36 -1.10 17.44
CA LEU A 178 1.31 -1.07 18.53
C LEU A 178 2.72 -1.24 17.97
N ALA A 179 3.54 -0.22 18.11
CA ALA A 179 4.93 -0.19 17.66
C ALA A 179 5.85 -0.23 18.87
N LYS A 180 6.47 -1.36 19.13
CA LYS A 180 7.43 -1.61 20.21
C LYS A 180 8.81 -1.93 19.65
N ALA A 181 9.83 -1.86 20.49
CA ALA A 181 11.20 -2.20 20.09
C ALA A 181 11.34 -3.67 19.65
N LYS A 182 10.54 -4.58 20.21
CA LYS A 182 10.61 -6.02 19.97
C LYS A 182 9.62 -6.51 18.91
N TYR A 183 8.58 -5.77 18.62
CA TYR A 183 7.57 -6.13 17.61
C TYR A 183 6.76 -4.92 17.19
N TYR A 184 6.11 -5.07 16.04
CA TYR A 184 5.08 -4.17 15.53
C TYR A 184 3.86 -4.98 15.14
N LEU A 185 2.69 -4.48 15.46
CA LEU A 185 1.39 -5.06 15.11
C LEU A 185 0.47 -3.93 14.67
N ASP A 186 -0.27 -4.14 13.59
CA ASP A 186 -1.37 -3.27 13.20
C ASP A 186 -2.58 -4.04 12.72
N VAL A 187 -3.72 -3.38 12.78
CA VAL A 187 -4.94 -3.68 12.02
C VAL A 187 -5.31 -2.44 11.23
N TRP A 188 -5.85 -2.65 10.04
CA TRP A 188 -6.21 -1.56 9.13
C TRP A 188 -7.52 -1.85 8.40
N TYR A 189 -8.21 -0.75 8.06
CA TYR A 189 -9.31 -0.72 7.13
C TYR A 189 -8.90 0.17 5.95
N ASP A 190 -9.06 -0.32 4.74
CA ASP A 190 -8.71 0.35 3.51
C ASP A 190 -9.92 0.44 2.59
N PHE A 191 -10.23 1.64 2.17
CA PHE A 191 -11.37 1.99 1.34
C PHE A 191 -10.88 2.72 0.10
N GLN A 192 -11.45 2.39 -1.04
CA GLN A 192 -11.31 3.16 -2.27
C GLN A 192 -12.66 3.32 -2.94
N HIS A 193 -12.99 4.54 -3.32
CA HIS A 193 -14.12 4.86 -4.19
C HIS A 193 -13.59 5.24 -5.57
N GLY A 194 -13.88 4.43 -6.59
CA GLY A 194 -13.63 4.76 -8.00
C GLY A 194 -14.65 5.79 -8.48
N ILE A 195 -14.15 6.86 -9.07
CA ILE A 195 -14.98 7.90 -9.68
C ILE A 195 -15.21 7.49 -11.13
N ASP A 196 -16.48 7.33 -11.49
CA ASP A 196 -16.89 6.89 -12.82
C ASP A 196 -16.40 5.47 -13.21
N GLY A 197 -16.22 5.24 -14.52
CA GLY A 197 -15.78 3.98 -15.10
C GLY A 197 -16.92 2.97 -15.27
N PHE A 198 -16.64 1.96 -16.08
CA PHE A 198 -17.60 0.92 -16.45
C PHE A 198 -17.62 -0.21 -15.43
N ASP A 199 -18.70 -0.99 -15.44
CA ASP A 199 -18.78 -2.25 -14.73
C ASP A 199 -18.38 -3.42 -15.65
N TYR A 200 -17.74 -4.45 -15.10
CA TYR A 200 -17.25 -5.60 -15.85
C TYR A 200 -18.33 -6.30 -16.69
N ARG A 201 -19.57 -6.33 -16.18
CA ARG A 201 -20.75 -6.86 -16.88
C ARG A 201 -21.82 -5.78 -17.07
N GLY A 202 -21.38 -4.52 -17.21
CA GLY A 202 -22.28 -3.39 -17.38
C GLY A 202 -22.85 -3.29 -18.78
N THR A 203 -23.87 -2.44 -18.90
CA THR A 203 -24.42 -2.01 -20.18
C THR A 203 -24.28 -0.50 -20.25
N PRO A 204 -23.49 0.05 -21.20
CA PRO A 204 -22.70 -0.66 -22.21
C PRO A 204 -21.53 -1.47 -21.61
N ALA A 205 -21.07 -2.46 -22.37
CA ALA A 205 -19.88 -3.23 -21.97
C ALA A 205 -18.63 -2.34 -21.98
N PRO A 206 -17.64 -2.56 -21.09
CA PRO A 206 -16.43 -1.78 -21.07
C PRO A 206 -15.62 -2.01 -22.36
N PRO A 207 -15.17 -0.95 -23.05
CA PRO A 207 -14.32 -1.05 -24.23
C PRO A 207 -12.98 -1.73 -23.92
N SER A 208 -12.49 -1.50 -22.70
CA SER A 208 -11.26 -2.09 -22.16
C SER A 208 -11.38 -2.26 -20.65
N PHE A 209 -10.68 -3.23 -20.07
CA PHE A 209 -10.60 -3.36 -18.60
C PHE A 209 -9.85 -2.22 -17.93
N ARG A 210 -9.11 -1.42 -18.68
CA ARG A 210 -8.52 -0.17 -18.18
C ARG A 210 -9.60 0.82 -17.73
N GLU A 211 -10.79 0.78 -18.33
CA GLU A 211 -11.90 1.68 -18.03
C GLU A 211 -12.82 1.20 -16.90
N LEU A 212 -12.49 0.07 -16.27
CA LEU A 212 -13.27 -0.42 -15.14
C LEU A 212 -13.12 0.49 -13.93
N GLY A 213 -14.26 0.93 -13.39
CA GLY A 213 -14.31 1.68 -12.14
C GLY A 213 -14.07 0.74 -10.94
N VAL A 214 -12.96 0.89 -10.23
CA VAL A 214 -12.58 0.00 -9.13
C VAL A 214 -12.83 0.65 -7.78
N SER A 215 -13.71 0.05 -6.97
CA SER A 215 -13.95 0.43 -5.57
C SER A 215 -13.80 -0.78 -4.66
N TYR A 216 -13.41 -0.57 -3.40
CA TYR A 216 -13.32 -1.66 -2.44
C TYR A 216 -13.39 -1.20 -0.99
N ASN A 217 -13.75 -2.16 -0.14
CA ASN A 217 -13.61 -2.15 1.30
C ASN A 217 -12.78 -3.36 1.70
N LYS A 218 -11.64 -3.14 2.33
CA LYS A 218 -10.72 -4.20 2.77
C LYS A 218 -10.37 -4.00 4.23
N VAL A 219 -10.16 -5.11 4.92
CA VAL A 219 -9.59 -5.13 6.29
C VAL A 219 -8.38 -6.03 6.31
N GLY A 220 -7.48 -5.79 7.22
CA GLY A 220 -6.34 -6.67 7.40
C GLY A 220 -5.46 -6.26 8.57
N GLY A 221 -4.31 -6.88 8.63
CA GLY A 221 -3.34 -6.61 9.68
C GLY A 221 -1.95 -7.11 9.31
N THR A 222 -0.97 -6.63 10.06
CA THR A 222 0.44 -6.95 9.87
C THR A 222 1.11 -7.19 11.21
N PHE A 223 1.93 -8.21 11.29
CA PHE A 223 2.82 -8.48 12.40
C PHE A 223 4.27 -8.49 11.92
N TYR A 224 5.13 -7.72 12.58
CA TYR A 224 6.55 -7.64 12.27
C TYR A 224 7.39 -7.85 13.52
N VAL A 225 8.52 -8.54 13.36
CA VAL A 225 9.54 -8.73 14.40
C VAL A 225 10.93 -8.37 13.87
N PRO A 226 11.74 -7.63 14.63
CA PRO A 226 13.17 -7.51 14.35
C PRO A 226 13.85 -8.84 14.75
N LEU A 227 14.51 -9.49 13.79
CA LEU A 227 15.27 -10.72 14.02
C LEU A 227 16.70 -10.41 14.44
N LEU A 228 17.30 -9.44 13.76
CA LEU A 228 18.66 -8.94 14.02
C LEU A 228 18.62 -7.40 14.01
N LYS A 229 19.75 -6.78 14.40
CA LYS A 229 19.87 -5.30 14.39
C LYS A 229 19.48 -4.64 13.06
N ARG A 230 19.69 -5.34 11.94
CA ARG A 230 19.46 -4.82 10.59
C ARG A 230 18.49 -5.66 9.76
N LEU A 231 17.96 -6.73 10.31
CA LEU A 231 17.04 -7.64 9.63
C LEU A 231 15.79 -7.83 10.46
N GLY A 232 14.65 -7.75 9.83
CA GLY A 232 13.38 -8.11 10.41
C GLY A 232 12.53 -8.93 9.45
N ALA A 233 11.50 -9.56 9.96
CA ALA A 233 10.54 -10.32 9.17
C ALA A 233 9.12 -9.90 9.53
N PHE A 234 8.20 -10.12 8.61
CA PHE A 234 6.78 -9.83 8.79
C PHE A 234 5.89 -10.84 8.10
N VAL A 235 4.68 -10.91 8.62
CA VAL A 235 3.54 -11.59 8.01
C VAL A 235 2.34 -10.69 8.07
N GLY A 236 1.43 -10.84 7.12
CA GLY A 236 0.19 -10.08 7.09
C GLY A 236 -0.92 -10.83 6.37
N ALA A 237 -2.13 -10.38 6.58
CA ALA A 237 -3.31 -10.87 5.89
C ALA A 237 -4.27 -9.71 5.60
N GLY A 238 -5.02 -9.84 4.50
CA GLY A 238 -6.06 -8.87 4.14
C GLY A 238 -7.23 -9.56 3.48
N TYR A 239 -8.42 -9.06 3.74
CA TYR A 239 -9.66 -9.60 3.19
C TYR A 239 -10.48 -8.50 2.52
N THR A 240 -10.90 -8.75 1.27
CA THR A 240 -11.83 -7.88 0.55
C THR A 240 -13.25 -8.17 1.02
N ILE A 241 -13.88 -7.22 1.73
CA ILE A 241 -15.24 -7.36 2.27
C ILE A 241 -16.27 -7.15 1.16
N SER A 242 -16.11 -6.08 0.41
CA SER A 242 -17.01 -5.69 -0.68
C SER A 242 -16.27 -4.82 -1.69
N GLY A 243 -16.85 -4.63 -2.86
CA GLY A 243 -16.24 -3.76 -3.85
C GLY A 243 -17.02 -3.70 -5.16
N ARG A 244 -16.37 -3.08 -6.15
CA ARG A 244 -16.80 -2.95 -7.53
C ARG A 244 -15.62 -3.31 -8.44
N ASN A 245 -15.81 -4.25 -9.34
CA ASN A 245 -14.79 -4.74 -10.27
C ASN A 245 -13.49 -5.20 -9.59
N ILE A 246 -13.61 -6.02 -8.54
CA ILE A 246 -12.47 -6.48 -7.75
C ILE A 246 -12.62 -7.94 -7.31
N PRO A 247 -11.53 -8.72 -7.21
CA PRO A 247 -11.54 -10.04 -6.60
C PRO A 247 -11.99 -10.00 -5.14
N HIS A 248 -12.75 -11.00 -4.72
CA HIS A 248 -13.24 -11.15 -3.36
C HIS A 248 -12.59 -12.37 -2.70
N GLY A 249 -11.87 -12.14 -1.63
CA GLY A 249 -11.21 -13.23 -0.90
C GLY A 249 -10.12 -12.76 0.06
N LEU A 250 -9.37 -13.74 0.52
CA LEU A 250 -8.27 -13.57 1.46
C LEU A 250 -6.94 -13.53 0.71
N GLY A 251 -6.13 -12.53 1.04
CA GLY A 251 -4.73 -12.44 0.68
C GLY A 251 -3.84 -12.60 1.91
N ILE A 252 -2.74 -13.31 1.76
CA ILE A 252 -1.69 -13.44 2.77
C ILE A 252 -0.37 -12.92 2.20
N ASN A 253 0.47 -12.37 3.06
CA ASN A 253 1.81 -11.92 2.68
C ASN A 253 2.83 -12.24 3.76
N ALA A 254 4.09 -12.37 3.34
CA ALA A 254 5.23 -12.50 4.22
C ALA A 254 6.45 -11.85 3.55
N GLY A 255 7.39 -11.38 4.37
CA GLY A 255 8.59 -10.76 3.81
C GLY A 255 9.65 -10.46 4.85
N ILE A 256 10.74 -9.91 4.35
CA ILE A 256 11.89 -9.47 5.15
C ILE A 256 12.13 -7.98 4.94
N VAL A 257 12.74 -7.36 5.93
CA VAL A 257 13.14 -5.95 5.90
C VAL A 257 14.61 -5.85 6.29
N LEU A 258 15.39 -5.29 5.39
CA LEU A 258 16.79 -4.93 5.63
C LEU A 258 16.85 -3.44 5.97
N LYS A 259 17.54 -3.09 7.06
CA LYS A 259 17.67 -1.73 7.56
C LYS A 259 19.11 -1.27 7.51
N HIS A 260 19.32 -0.15 6.86
CA HIS A 260 20.61 0.55 6.89
C HIS A 260 20.49 1.82 7.73
N PHE A 261 21.33 1.94 8.75
CA PHE A 261 21.42 3.13 9.61
C PHE A 261 22.67 3.92 9.26
N LYS A 262 22.51 5.19 8.97
CA LYS A 262 23.65 6.09 8.80
C LYS A 262 24.45 6.14 10.11
N LYS A 263 25.75 5.89 10.04
CA LYS A 263 26.65 6.06 11.19
C LYS A 263 26.60 7.52 11.65
N LYS A 264 26.32 7.77 12.93
CA LYS A 264 26.55 9.10 13.51
C LYS A 264 28.05 9.39 13.39
N LYS A 265 28.44 10.49 12.76
CA LYS A 265 29.79 11.01 12.93
C LYS A 265 29.92 11.36 14.43
N VAL A 266 30.78 10.70 15.14
CA VAL A 266 31.26 11.15 16.43
C VAL A 266 32.15 12.34 16.07
N ASN A 267 31.68 13.56 16.35
CA ASN A 267 32.55 14.72 16.29
C ASN A 267 33.56 14.52 17.46
N GLU A 268 34.80 14.26 17.12
CA GLU A 268 35.93 14.40 18.03
C GLU A 268 36.13 15.88 18.39
#